data_4736692ac11b046aab2b1b1d15546e49
#
_entry.id   4736692ac11b046aab2b1b1d15546e49
#
_cell.length_a   1.000
_cell.length_b   1.000
_cell.length_c   1.000
_cell.angle_alpha   90.00
_cell.angle_beta   90.00
_cell.angle_gamma   90.00
#
_symmetry.space_group_name_H-M   'P 1'
#
loop_
_entity.id
_entity.type
_entity.pdbx_description
1 polymer ?
#
loop_
_entity_poly.entity_id
_entity_poly.type
_entity_poly.pdbx_seq_one_letter_code
_entity_poly.pdbx_strand_id
1 'polypeptide(L)'
;MGMGVIMRKGYIYTALSAIIFGLMPLLTKIIIARGATSLTIAFFRVFYVTIVLFFVLKLKKIDFHLEKRDLLSVMLTSIFGSGLTIIILNESYNYVDTGIATSLHFLYPLFVAILCCFFYGEKIKKKQIISLSFALVGIICFMSKGNGSLFGYFLAIASGLTYAFYLVKMDKTGLVKMNALKLSFYLALFTTIEIFTINLFMQDVVFKMDAIAYGLLLVLALSASFLATVLLQQGVLLLGSTRASFICLLEPVTSMIVGILFLGEALTLNKGLGGLAIIISLIIFLKE
;
A
#
# COMPACT_ATOMS: atom_id res chain seq x y z
N MET A 1 -16.25 8.10 -27.15
CA MET A 1 -16.91 7.18 -26.17
C MET A 1 -15.94 6.29 -25.39
N GLY A 2 -14.74 5.95 -25.93
CA GLY A 2 -13.77 5.04 -25.28
C GLY A 2 -13.02 5.61 -24.05
N MET A 3 -12.58 6.87 -24.07
CA MET A 3 -11.70 7.43 -23.02
C MET A 3 -12.38 7.54 -21.65
N GLY A 4 -13.66 7.92 -21.61
CA GLY A 4 -14.42 7.97 -20.36
C GLY A 4 -14.65 6.59 -19.71
N VAL A 5 -14.83 5.54 -20.53
CA VAL A 5 -14.99 4.17 -20.05
C VAL A 5 -13.69 3.63 -19.47
N ILE A 6 -12.54 3.94 -20.10
CA ILE A 6 -11.20 3.53 -19.64
C ILE A 6 -10.91 4.19 -18.30
N MET A 7 -11.10 5.49 -18.17
CA MET A 7 -10.91 6.20 -16.90
C MET A 7 -11.81 5.65 -15.79
N ARG A 8 -13.10 5.37 -16.08
CA ARG A 8 -14.03 4.78 -15.13
C ARG A 8 -13.53 3.42 -14.58
N LYS A 9 -12.98 2.57 -15.46
CA LYS A 9 -12.37 1.30 -15.02
C LYS A 9 -11.19 1.55 -14.07
N GLY A 10 -10.32 2.51 -14.39
CA GLY A 10 -9.19 2.88 -13.52
C GLY A 10 -9.64 3.31 -12.13
N TYR A 11 -10.68 4.16 -12.04
CA TYR A 11 -11.28 4.57 -10.76
C TYR A 11 -11.81 3.37 -9.98
N ILE A 12 -12.55 2.47 -10.63
CA ILE A 12 -13.11 1.27 -9.98
C ILE A 12 -11.98 0.35 -9.46
N TYR A 13 -10.97 0.07 -10.28
CA TYR A 13 -9.87 -0.79 -9.88
C TYR A 13 -9.09 -0.23 -8.69
N THR A 14 -8.79 1.06 -8.72
CA THR A 14 -8.07 1.71 -7.62
C THR A 14 -8.93 1.77 -6.34
N ALA A 15 -10.23 2.07 -6.45
CA ALA A 15 -11.13 2.10 -5.31
C ALA A 15 -11.29 0.71 -4.67
N LEU A 16 -11.48 -0.35 -5.48
CA LEU A 16 -11.54 -1.72 -4.99
C LEU A 16 -10.23 -2.12 -4.31
N SER A 17 -9.09 -1.77 -4.90
CA SER A 17 -7.78 -1.99 -4.27
C SER A 17 -7.69 -1.32 -2.90
N ALA A 18 -8.06 -0.04 -2.81
CA ALA A 18 -8.03 0.73 -1.56
C ALA A 18 -8.95 0.13 -0.48
N ILE A 19 -10.15 -0.33 -0.87
CA ILE A 19 -11.07 -1.01 0.06
C ILE A 19 -10.45 -2.30 0.58
N ILE A 20 -9.86 -3.13 -0.31
CA ILE A 20 -9.22 -4.39 0.11
C ILE A 20 -8.03 -4.12 1.04
N PHE A 21 -7.19 -3.13 0.72
CA PHE A 21 -6.11 -2.72 1.62
C PHE A 21 -6.62 -2.20 2.96
N GLY A 22 -7.73 -1.46 2.97
CA GLY A 22 -8.39 -0.98 4.19
C GLY A 22 -8.94 -2.09 5.09
N LEU A 23 -9.16 -3.31 4.57
CA LEU A 23 -9.52 -4.49 5.35
C LEU A 23 -8.30 -5.17 6.03
N MET A 24 -7.08 -4.87 5.56
CA MET A 24 -5.85 -5.50 6.08
C MET A 24 -5.69 -5.43 7.60
N PRO A 25 -5.93 -4.28 8.26
CA PRO A 25 -5.71 -4.17 9.71
C PRO A 25 -6.55 -5.16 10.52
N LEU A 26 -7.74 -5.51 10.06
CA LEU A 26 -8.58 -6.53 10.70
C LEU A 26 -7.87 -7.89 10.75
N LEU A 27 -7.45 -8.40 9.59
CA LEU A 27 -6.75 -9.69 9.51
C LEU A 27 -5.40 -9.64 10.25
N THR A 28 -4.65 -8.57 10.07
CA THR A 28 -3.36 -8.35 10.74
C THR A 28 -3.49 -8.43 12.26
N LYS A 29 -4.50 -7.77 12.85
CA LYS A 29 -4.73 -7.77 14.30
C LYS A 29 -5.06 -9.17 14.83
N ILE A 30 -5.87 -9.93 14.09
CA ILE A 30 -6.21 -11.32 14.44
C ILE A 30 -4.97 -12.22 14.36
N ILE A 31 -4.13 -12.06 13.34
CA ILE A 31 -2.93 -12.86 13.13
C ILE A 31 -1.87 -12.55 14.21
N ILE A 32 -1.68 -11.28 14.57
CA ILE A 32 -0.78 -10.86 15.67
C ILE A 32 -1.25 -11.47 17.00
N ALA A 33 -2.55 -11.48 17.29
CA ALA A 33 -3.09 -12.10 18.49
C ALA A 33 -2.83 -13.63 18.58
N ARG A 34 -2.43 -14.27 17.45
CA ARG A 34 -2.02 -15.67 17.34
C ARG A 34 -0.50 -15.87 17.36
N GLY A 35 0.26 -14.85 17.76
CA GLY A 35 1.72 -14.93 17.97
C GLY A 35 2.58 -14.60 16.78
N ALA A 36 2.02 -14.06 15.68
CA ALA A 36 2.81 -13.56 14.57
C ALA A 36 3.34 -12.16 14.86
N THR A 37 4.57 -11.88 14.44
CA THR A 37 5.12 -10.52 14.39
C THR A 37 4.68 -9.80 13.12
N SER A 38 4.82 -8.48 13.08
CA SER A 38 4.57 -7.70 11.86
C SER A 38 5.47 -8.13 10.70
N LEU A 39 6.73 -8.51 10.98
CA LEU A 39 7.67 -9.00 9.98
C LEU A 39 7.26 -10.40 9.48
N THR A 40 6.72 -11.26 10.35
CA THR A 40 6.13 -12.56 9.98
C THR A 40 5.00 -12.38 8.96
N ILE A 41 4.09 -11.46 9.24
CA ILE A 41 2.97 -11.16 8.33
C ILE A 41 3.50 -10.62 7.00
N ALA A 42 4.43 -9.69 7.04
CA ALA A 42 5.07 -9.13 5.86
C ALA A 42 5.74 -10.21 4.99
N PHE A 43 6.51 -11.12 5.61
CA PHE A 43 7.18 -12.22 4.92
C PHE A 43 6.18 -13.18 4.26
N PHE A 44 5.27 -13.78 5.05
CA PHE A 44 4.37 -14.80 4.51
C PHE A 44 3.41 -14.26 3.46
N ARG A 45 2.94 -13.01 3.57
CA ARG A 45 2.04 -12.43 2.56
C ARG A 45 2.70 -12.30 1.18
N VAL A 46 3.98 -11.94 1.09
CA VAL A 46 4.69 -11.86 -0.19
C VAL A 46 5.22 -13.22 -0.66
N PHE A 47 5.63 -14.08 0.28
CA PHE A 47 6.07 -15.45 0.00
C PHE A 47 4.94 -16.29 -0.64
N TYR A 48 3.74 -16.27 -0.06
CA TYR A 48 2.59 -16.99 -0.62
C TYR A 48 2.19 -16.46 -2.00
N VAL A 49 2.20 -15.14 -2.18
CA VAL A 49 1.94 -14.54 -3.50
C VAL A 49 2.99 -14.97 -4.52
N THR A 50 4.26 -15.03 -4.14
CA THR A 50 5.32 -15.50 -5.03
C THR A 50 5.04 -16.94 -5.52
N ILE A 51 4.69 -17.84 -4.59
CA ILE A 51 4.36 -19.23 -4.93
C ILE A 51 3.12 -19.29 -5.83
N VAL A 52 2.04 -18.64 -5.43
CA VAL A 52 0.77 -18.66 -6.18
C VAL A 52 0.96 -18.10 -7.58
N LEU A 53 1.63 -16.95 -7.70
CA LEU A 53 1.85 -16.33 -9.01
C LEU A 53 2.80 -17.14 -9.89
N PHE A 54 3.80 -17.82 -9.32
CA PHE A 54 4.64 -18.74 -10.07
C PHE A 54 3.80 -19.83 -10.79
N PHE A 55 2.88 -20.47 -10.07
CA PHE A 55 2.00 -21.47 -10.67
C PHE A 55 0.98 -20.86 -11.64
N VAL A 56 0.41 -19.69 -11.31
CA VAL A 56 -0.53 -18.97 -12.19
C VAL A 56 0.12 -18.59 -13.50
N LEU A 57 1.38 -18.08 -13.49
CA LEU A 57 2.12 -17.73 -14.69
C LEU A 57 2.38 -18.96 -15.55
N LYS A 58 2.82 -20.08 -14.93
CA LYS A 58 3.02 -21.35 -15.63
C LYS A 58 1.72 -21.86 -16.28
N LEU A 59 0.62 -21.89 -15.54
CA LEU A 59 -0.68 -22.37 -16.05
C LEU A 59 -1.22 -21.49 -17.18
N LYS A 60 -1.03 -20.17 -17.08
CA LYS A 60 -1.42 -19.20 -18.13
C LYS A 60 -0.41 -19.12 -19.29
N LYS A 61 0.70 -19.87 -19.23
CA LYS A 61 1.77 -19.85 -20.22
C LYS A 61 2.34 -18.43 -20.46
N ILE A 62 2.37 -17.61 -19.39
CA ILE A 62 2.98 -16.28 -19.44
C ILE A 62 4.48 -16.44 -19.29
N ASP A 63 5.23 -15.87 -20.24
CA ASP A 63 6.68 -15.94 -20.24
C ASP A 63 7.29 -15.21 -19.02
N PHE A 64 8.27 -15.86 -18.39
CA PHE A 64 9.04 -15.29 -17.27
C PHE A 64 10.19 -14.38 -17.73
N HIS A 65 10.53 -14.38 -19.02
CA HIS A 65 11.66 -13.60 -19.49
C HIS A 65 11.47 -12.11 -19.24
N LEU A 66 12.47 -11.46 -18.62
CA LEU A 66 12.57 -10.01 -18.47
C LEU A 66 13.82 -9.54 -19.17
N GLU A 67 13.71 -8.45 -19.90
CA GLU A 67 14.86 -7.72 -20.37
C GLU A 67 15.69 -7.20 -19.18
N LYS A 68 17.01 -7.10 -19.32
CA LYS A 68 17.89 -6.64 -18.23
C LYS A 68 17.48 -5.28 -17.65
N ARG A 69 16.98 -4.38 -18.49
CA ARG A 69 16.48 -3.05 -18.09
C ARG A 69 15.25 -3.17 -17.18
N ASP A 70 14.29 -4.00 -17.57
CA ASP A 70 13.05 -4.22 -16.81
C ASP A 70 13.35 -4.95 -15.51
N LEU A 71 14.21 -5.97 -15.54
CA LEU A 71 14.66 -6.70 -14.35
C LEU A 71 15.27 -5.75 -13.31
N LEU A 72 16.22 -4.90 -13.72
CA LEU A 72 16.82 -3.90 -12.83
C LEU A 72 15.78 -2.90 -12.31
N SER A 73 14.88 -2.44 -13.19
CA SER A 73 13.84 -1.48 -12.80
C SER A 73 12.86 -2.09 -11.79
N VAL A 74 12.41 -3.34 -12.00
CA VAL A 74 11.52 -4.05 -11.05
C VAL A 74 12.25 -4.32 -9.73
N MET A 75 13.51 -4.74 -9.77
CA MET A 75 14.32 -4.99 -8.58
C MET A 75 14.48 -3.70 -7.75
N LEU A 76 14.85 -2.58 -8.35
CA LEU A 76 14.96 -1.30 -7.65
C LEU A 76 13.60 -0.80 -7.12
N THR A 77 12.53 -1.02 -7.87
CA THR A 77 11.16 -0.66 -7.45
C THR A 77 10.70 -1.52 -6.26
N SER A 78 11.09 -2.80 -6.23
CA SER A 78 10.81 -3.69 -5.11
C SER A 78 11.62 -3.32 -3.88
N ILE A 79 12.94 -3.28 -3.98
CA ILE A 79 13.83 -3.06 -2.82
C ILE A 79 13.59 -1.66 -2.21
N PHE A 80 13.74 -0.59 -2.99
CA PHE A 80 13.62 0.79 -2.48
C PHE A 80 12.18 1.31 -2.40
N GLY A 81 11.25 0.60 -2.99
CA GLY A 81 9.83 0.91 -2.95
C GLY A 81 9.07 0.00 -2.00
N SER A 82 8.48 -1.09 -2.51
CA SER A 82 7.56 -1.93 -1.74
C SER A 82 8.21 -2.63 -0.53
N GLY A 83 9.41 -3.17 -0.68
CA GLY A 83 10.10 -3.89 0.38
C GLY A 83 10.53 -2.96 1.51
N LEU A 84 11.30 -1.92 1.18
CA LEU A 84 11.74 -0.92 2.15
C LEU A 84 10.55 -0.25 2.86
N THR A 85 9.46 0.02 2.14
CA THR A 85 8.21 0.54 2.74
C THR A 85 7.70 -0.35 3.85
N ILE A 86 7.58 -1.65 3.57
CA ILE A 86 7.07 -2.63 4.54
C ILE A 86 7.99 -2.70 5.77
N ILE A 87 9.30 -2.73 5.55
CA ILE A 87 10.30 -2.88 6.61
C ILE A 87 10.28 -1.66 7.54
N ILE A 88 10.41 -0.45 7.00
CA ILE A 88 10.50 0.75 7.83
C ILE A 88 9.15 1.14 8.45
N LEU A 89 8.02 0.82 7.80
CA LEU A 89 6.71 1.00 8.42
C LEU A 89 6.54 0.05 9.62
N ASN A 90 6.89 -1.23 9.46
CA ASN A 90 6.83 -2.18 10.56
C ASN A 90 7.79 -1.80 11.69
N GLU A 91 9.00 -1.36 11.36
CA GLU A 91 9.95 -0.90 12.38
C GLU A 91 9.42 0.33 13.13
N SER A 92 8.68 1.23 12.47
CA SER A 92 8.08 2.40 13.12
C SER A 92 7.12 2.01 14.26
N TYR A 93 6.45 0.87 14.16
CA TYR A 93 5.50 0.39 15.18
C TYR A 93 6.17 0.07 16.53
N ASN A 94 7.49 -0.14 16.55
CA ASN A 94 8.26 -0.33 17.79
C ASN A 94 8.47 0.99 18.56
N TYR A 95 8.26 2.14 17.90
CA TYR A 95 8.59 3.47 18.43
C TYR A 95 7.39 4.41 18.55
N VAL A 96 6.30 4.11 17.89
CA VAL A 96 5.08 4.95 17.85
C VAL A 96 3.83 4.09 17.67
N ASP A 97 2.72 4.54 18.23
CA ASP A 97 1.45 3.83 18.08
C ASP A 97 1.13 3.51 16.62
N THR A 98 0.69 2.28 16.35
CA THR A 98 0.41 1.78 15.00
C THR A 98 -0.54 2.68 14.22
N GLY A 99 -1.57 3.24 14.89
CA GLY A 99 -2.52 4.15 14.26
C GLY A 99 -1.88 5.46 13.80
N ILE A 100 -0.92 6.00 14.58
CA ILE A 100 -0.17 7.21 14.22
C ILE A 100 0.78 6.89 13.06
N ALA A 101 1.54 5.80 13.16
CA ALA A 101 2.46 5.38 12.10
C ALA A 101 1.74 5.19 10.77
N THR A 102 0.60 4.48 10.78
CA THR A 102 -0.21 4.25 9.59
C THR A 102 -0.79 5.56 9.04
N SER A 103 -1.24 6.47 9.90
CA SER A 103 -1.72 7.79 9.47
C SER A 103 -0.63 8.59 8.78
N LEU A 104 0.59 8.59 9.32
CA LEU A 104 1.74 9.26 8.71
C LEU A 104 2.17 8.60 7.39
N HIS A 105 2.06 7.30 7.28
CA HIS A 105 2.27 6.59 6.02
C HIS A 105 1.32 7.09 4.93
N PHE A 106 0.06 7.38 5.26
CA PHE A 106 -0.92 7.93 4.31
C PHE A 106 -0.61 9.35 3.80
N LEU A 107 0.52 9.94 4.16
CA LEU A 107 1.06 11.11 3.48
C LEU A 107 1.59 10.78 2.06
N TYR A 108 1.69 9.50 1.68
CA TYR A 108 2.24 9.13 0.38
C TYR A 108 1.56 9.78 -0.84
N PRO A 109 0.25 10.12 -0.90
CA PRO A 109 -0.30 10.83 -2.05
C PRO A 109 0.28 12.23 -2.22
N LEU A 110 0.61 12.91 -1.11
CA LEU A 110 1.34 14.17 -1.15
C LEU A 110 2.74 13.98 -1.75
N PHE A 111 3.46 12.95 -1.29
CA PHE A 111 4.79 12.65 -1.84
C PHE A 111 4.73 12.24 -3.31
N VAL A 112 3.72 11.48 -3.75
CA VAL A 112 3.50 11.16 -5.18
C VAL A 112 3.34 12.45 -5.99
N ALA A 113 2.48 13.38 -5.53
CA ALA A 113 2.27 14.64 -6.23
C ALA A 113 3.57 15.48 -6.29
N ILE A 114 4.33 15.56 -5.20
CA ILE A 114 5.63 16.25 -5.15
C ILE A 114 6.63 15.60 -6.10
N LEU A 115 6.80 14.27 -6.07
CA LEU A 115 7.73 13.55 -6.94
C LEU A 115 7.36 13.71 -8.42
N CYS A 116 6.06 13.60 -8.76
CA CYS A 116 5.60 13.79 -10.13
C CYS A 116 5.80 15.23 -10.62
N CYS A 117 5.55 16.22 -9.76
CA CYS A 117 5.78 17.62 -10.09
C CYS A 117 7.28 17.91 -10.30
N PHE A 118 8.12 17.51 -9.33
CA PHE A 118 9.53 17.90 -9.30
C PHE A 118 10.37 17.15 -10.34
N PHE A 119 10.18 15.84 -10.49
CA PHE A 119 11.01 15.01 -11.38
C PHE A 119 10.42 14.80 -12.78
N TYR A 120 9.10 14.97 -12.95
CA TYR A 120 8.42 14.69 -14.22
C TYR A 120 7.65 15.88 -14.78
N GLY A 121 7.74 17.06 -14.12
CA GLY A 121 7.14 18.29 -14.61
C GLY A 121 5.61 18.30 -14.65
N GLU A 122 4.95 17.41 -13.88
CA GLU A 122 3.49 17.43 -13.78
C GLU A 122 3.02 18.71 -13.07
N LYS A 123 2.03 19.39 -13.66
CA LYS A 123 1.46 20.58 -13.05
C LYS A 123 0.38 20.21 -12.06
N ILE A 124 0.57 20.56 -10.80
CA ILE A 124 -0.45 20.39 -9.76
C ILE A 124 -1.52 21.46 -9.94
N LYS A 125 -2.76 21.06 -10.18
CA LYS A 125 -3.88 21.99 -10.35
C LYS A 125 -4.39 22.49 -8.99
N LYS A 126 -5.03 23.67 -8.99
CA LYS A 126 -5.58 24.27 -7.76
C LYS A 126 -6.52 23.30 -6.99
N LYS A 127 -7.37 22.56 -7.71
CA LYS A 127 -8.27 21.58 -7.07
C LYS A 127 -7.52 20.44 -6.40
N GLN A 128 -6.40 19.98 -6.97
CA GLN A 128 -5.55 18.96 -6.35
C GLN A 128 -4.90 19.48 -5.06
N ILE A 129 -4.45 20.74 -5.04
CA ILE A 129 -3.90 21.37 -3.83
C ILE A 129 -4.96 21.42 -2.74
N ILE A 130 -6.19 21.88 -3.06
CA ILE A 130 -7.29 21.94 -2.10
C ILE A 130 -7.64 20.53 -1.59
N SER A 131 -7.72 19.55 -2.49
CA SER A 131 -7.97 18.16 -2.14
C SER A 131 -6.88 17.62 -1.20
N LEU A 132 -5.59 17.82 -1.50
CA LEU A 132 -4.46 17.45 -0.63
C LEU A 132 -4.56 18.10 0.74
N SER A 133 -4.95 19.38 0.82
CA SER A 133 -5.11 20.08 2.10
C SER A 133 -6.17 19.42 2.97
N PHE A 134 -7.33 19.06 2.39
CA PHE A 134 -8.37 18.32 3.11
C PHE A 134 -7.91 16.91 3.51
N ALA A 135 -7.16 16.21 2.65
CA ALA A 135 -6.59 14.91 2.99
C ALA A 135 -5.63 15.00 4.17
N LEU A 136 -4.74 16.01 4.19
CA LEU A 136 -3.80 16.25 5.29
C LEU A 136 -4.53 16.54 6.61
N VAL A 137 -5.56 17.37 6.59
CA VAL A 137 -6.40 17.61 7.77
C VAL A 137 -7.03 16.32 8.25
N GLY A 138 -7.55 15.49 7.34
CA GLY A 138 -8.14 14.19 7.67
C GLY A 138 -7.14 13.24 8.31
N ILE A 139 -5.93 13.14 7.74
CA ILE A 139 -4.84 12.31 8.27
C ILE A 139 -4.44 12.78 9.68
N ILE A 140 -4.28 14.09 9.89
CA ILE A 140 -3.96 14.67 11.21
C ILE A 140 -5.06 14.34 12.23
N CYS A 141 -6.33 14.40 11.84
CA CYS A 141 -7.45 14.03 12.71
C CYS A 141 -7.44 12.53 13.08
N PHE A 142 -6.91 11.65 12.23
CA PHE A 142 -6.76 10.23 12.55
C PHE A 142 -5.61 9.95 13.52
N MET A 143 -4.66 10.88 13.65
CA MET A 143 -3.59 10.73 14.63
C MET A 143 -4.19 10.84 16.04
N SER A 144 -4.16 9.72 16.77
CA SER A 144 -4.54 9.71 18.18
C SER A 144 -3.48 10.46 19.01
N LYS A 145 -3.91 10.97 20.20
CA LYS A 145 -2.94 11.41 21.20
C LYS A 145 -2.21 10.15 21.70
N GLY A 146 -1.00 9.92 21.26
CA GLY A 146 -0.18 8.78 21.66
C GLY A 146 1.25 9.21 21.95
N ASN A 147 1.96 8.36 22.67
CA ASN A 147 3.38 8.53 22.91
C ASN A 147 4.17 7.97 21.72
N GLY A 148 5.18 8.69 21.29
CA GLY A 148 6.04 8.24 20.23
C GLY A 148 7.38 8.97 20.21
N SER A 149 8.41 8.28 19.75
CA SER A 149 9.72 8.90 19.55
C SER A 149 9.78 9.64 18.20
N LEU A 150 10.59 10.68 18.11
CA LEU A 150 10.85 11.37 16.84
C LEU A 150 11.36 10.42 15.76
N PHE A 151 12.14 9.40 16.15
CA PHE A 151 12.63 8.39 15.24
C PHE A 151 11.49 7.56 14.65
N GLY A 152 10.50 7.15 15.45
CA GLY A 152 9.31 6.44 14.96
C GLY A 152 8.46 7.27 13.99
N TYR A 153 8.26 8.56 14.27
CA TYR A 153 7.60 9.48 13.35
C TYR A 153 8.35 9.61 12.03
N PHE A 154 9.69 9.75 12.08
CA PHE A 154 10.53 9.79 10.90
C PHE A 154 10.39 8.52 10.06
N LEU A 155 10.47 7.33 10.65
CA LEU A 155 10.30 6.07 9.95
C LEU A 155 8.92 5.96 9.28
N ALA A 156 7.85 6.34 9.97
CA ALA A 156 6.50 6.30 9.43
C ALA A 156 6.33 7.23 8.21
N ILE A 157 6.86 8.46 8.28
CA ILE A 157 6.86 9.40 7.16
C ILE A 157 7.72 8.88 6.01
N ALA A 158 8.90 8.35 6.30
CA ALA A 158 9.81 7.78 5.32
C ALA A 158 9.16 6.59 4.58
N SER A 159 8.34 5.78 5.27
CA SER A 159 7.59 4.69 4.63
C SER A 159 6.59 5.22 3.59
N GLY A 160 5.95 6.35 3.86
CA GLY A 160 5.08 7.02 2.88
C GLY A 160 5.87 7.51 1.66
N LEU A 161 7.08 8.02 1.85
CA LEU A 161 7.95 8.46 0.77
C LEU A 161 8.43 7.28 -0.11
N THR A 162 8.84 6.16 0.49
CA THR A 162 9.26 4.96 -0.25
C THR A 162 8.08 4.34 -1.01
N TYR A 163 6.88 4.37 -0.44
CA TYR A 163 5.67 3.93 -1.15
C TYR A 163 5.30 4.84 -2.31
N ALA A 164 5.47 6.15 -2.15
CA ALA A 164 5.32 7.11 -3.25
C ALA A 164 6.34 6.84 -4.37
N PHE A 165 7.60 6.57 -4.00
CA PHE A 165 8.61 6.15 -4.97
C PHE A 165 8.19 4.88 -5.73
N TYR A 166 7.66 3.86 -5.04
CA TYR A 166 7.12 2.65 -5.66
C TYR A 166 6.06 2.98 -6.72
N LEU A 167 5.04 3.78 -6.37
CA LEU A 167 3.95 4.13 -7.28
C LEU A 167 4.43 4.94 -8.49
N VAL A 168 5.26 5.97 -8.24
CA VAL A 168 5.78 6.84 -9.29
C VAL A 168 6.75 6.06 -10.20
N LYS A 169 7.66 5.29 -9.63
CA LYS A 169 8.61 4.49 -10.41
C LYS A 169 7.88 3.49 -11.30
N MET A 170 6.90 2.78 -10.76
CA MET A 170 6.08 1.82 -11.50
C MET A 170 5.36 2.47 -12.70
N ASP A 171 4.79 3.67 -12.52
CA ASP A 171 4.13 4.45 -13.55
C ASP A 171 5.12 5.00 -14.58
N LYS A 172 6.11 5.76 -14.13
CA LYS A 172 7.00 6.55 -15.01
C LYS A 172 8.04 5.74 -15.76
N THR A 173 8.42 4.57 -15.26
CA THR A 173 9.28 3.64 -16.02
C THR A 173 8.50 2.77 -16.99
N GLY A 174 7.18 2.82 -16.95
CA GLY A 174 6.31 2.01 -17.79
C GLY A 174 6.17 0.56 -17.32
N LEU A 175 6.64 0.21 -16.12
CA LEU A 175 6.48 -1.15 -15.56
C LEU A 175 5.02 -1.59 -15.49
N VAL A 176 4.07 -0.66 -15.27
CA VAL A 176 2.63 -0.95 -15.29
C VAL A 176 2.09 -1.43 -16.63
N LYS A 177 2.84 -1.24 -17.74
CA LYS A 177 2.49 -1.76 -19.07
C LYS A 177 2.83 -3.25 -19.22
N MET A 178 3.68 -3.78 -18.34
CA MET A 178 3.94 -5.20 -18.26
C MET A 178 2.68 -5.96 -17.83
N ASN A 179 2.60 -7.25 -18.15
CA ASN A 179 1.53 -8.08 -17.62
C ASN A 179 1.50 -7.98 -16.08
N ALA A 180 0.35 -7.58 -15.52
CA ALA A 180 0.23 -7.28 -14.09
C ALA A 180 0.56 -8.48 -13.18
N LEU A 181 0.24 -9.72 -13.63
CA LEU A 181 0.59 -10.93 -12.87
C LEU A 181 2.12 -11.15 -12.85
N LYS A 182 2.78 -10.90 -13.98
CA LYS A 182 4.23 -11.00 -14.11
C LYS A 182 4.94 -9.93 -13.27
N LEU A 183 4.46 -8.68 -13.33
CA LEU A 183 4.98 -7.60 -12.51
C LEU A 183 4.82 -7.90 -11.02
N SER A 184 3.61 -8.31 -10.59
CA SER A 184 3.33 -8.68 -9.20
C SER A 184 4.20 -9.85 -8.73
N PHE A 185 4.45 -10.85 -9.58
CA PHE A 185 5.34 -11.97 -9.27
C PHE A 185 6.75 -11.49 -8.92
N TYR A 186 7.36 -10.68 -9.79
CA TYR A 186 8.73 -10.23 -9.56
C TYR A 186 8.84 -9.26 -8.39
N LEU A 187 7.87 -8.36 -8.19
CA LEU A 187 7.82 -7.50 -7.02
C LEU A 187 7.73 -8.33 -5.73
N ALA A 188 6.84 -9.32 -5.68
CA ALA A 188 6.71 -10.20 -4.52
C ALA A 188 7.95 -11.05 -4.30
N LEU A 189 8.57 -11.59 -5.36
CA LEU A 189 9.80 -12.37 -5.29
C LEU A 189 10.96 -11.58 -4.69
N PHE A 190 11.24 -10.38 -5.22
CA PHE A 190 12.34 -9.55 -4.70
C PHE A 190 12.07 -9.07 -3.28
N THR A 191 10.82 -8.67 -2.97
CA THR A 191 10.45 -8.31 -1.58
C THR A 191 10.59 -9.53 -0.64
N THR A 192 10.25 -10.75 -1.09
CA THR A 192 10.44 -11.97 -0.30
C THR A 192 11.92 -12.21 0.01
N ILE A 193 12.78 -12.10 -1.02
CA ILE A 193 14.23 -12.25 -0.85
C ILE A 193 14.78 -11.19 0.11
N GLU A 194 14.33 -9.94 -0.04
CA GLU A 194 14.76 -8.83 0.80
C GLU A 194 14.39 -9.06 2.27
N ILE A 195 13.12 -9.36 2.57
CA ILE A 195 12.65 -9.62 3.94
C ILE A 195 13.35 -10.86 4.52
N PHE A 196 13.52 -11.91 3.71
CA PHE A 196 14.25 -13.11 4.16
C PHE A 196 15.70 -12.79 4.52
N THR A 197 16.39 -12.00 3.67
CA THR A 197 17.78 -11.58 3.93
C THR A 197 17.88 -10.76 5.23
N ILE A 198 16.95 -9.83 5.43
CA ILE A 198 16.90 -9.03 6.67
C ILE A 198 16.60 -9.92 7.89
N ASN A 199 15.72 -10.90 7.73
CA ASN A 199 15.40 -11.83 8.82
C ASN A 199 16.59 -12.71 9.24
N LEU A 200 17.58 -12.93 8.39
CA LEU A 200 18.80 -13.63 8.81
C LEU A 200 19.55 -12.88 9.94
N PHE A 201 19.38 -11.57 10.02
CA PHE A 201 19.98 -10.73 11.05
C PHE A 201 18.99 -10.41 12.19
N MET A 202 17.74 -10.11 11.89
CA MET A 202 16.74 -9.71 12.89
C MET A 202 16.11 -10.88 13.64
N GLN A 203 15.98 -12.05 12.98
CA GLN A 203 15.38 -13.28 13.52
C GLN A 203 13.98 -13.08 14.12
N ASP A 204 13.20 -12.16 13.56
CA ASP A 204 11.87 -11.77 14.04
C ASP A 204 10.71 -12.52 13.33
N VAL A 205 10.99 -13.26 12.26
CA VAL A 205 9.97 -14.06 11.56
C VAL A 205 9.70 -15.34 12.34
N VAL A 206 8.47 -15.49 12.82
CA VAL A 206 7.99 -16.67 13.53
C VAL A 206 7.51 -17.72 12.54
N PHE A 207 8.16 -18.89 12.53
CA PHE A 207 7.79 -20.01 11.67
C PHE A 207 6.90 -21.05 12.38
N LYS A 208 6.70 -20.95 13.70
CA LYS A 208 5.86 -21.88 14.45
C LYS A 208 4.58 -21.19 14.89
N MET A 209 3.52 -21.40 14.14
CA MET A 209 2.18 -20.83 14.39
C MET A 209 1.11 -21.92 14.24
N ASP A 210 -0.13 -21.62 14.66
CA ASP A 210 -1.26 -22.52 14.46
C ASP A 210 -1.75 -22.55 12.99
N ALA A 211 -2.50 -23.57 12.60
CA ALA A 211 -3.02 -23.71 11.25
C ALA A 211 -3.97 -22.56 10.84
N ILE A 212 -4.66 -21.97 11.81
CA ILE A 212 -5.58 -20.86 11.55
C ILE A 212 -4.77 -19.61 11.19
N ALA A 213 -3.67 -19.33 11.88
CA ALA A 213 -2.78 -18.21 11.54
C ALA A 213 -2.23 -18.34 10.11
N TYR A 214 -1.77 -19.52 9.70
CA TYR A 214 -1.34 -19.77 8.33
C TYR A 214 -2.46 -19.60 7.31
N GLY A 215 -3.68 -20.06 7.62
CA GLY A 215 -4.86 -19.86 6.77
C GLY A 215 -5.20 -18.38 6.60
N LEU A 216 -5.18 -17.59 7.68
CA LEU A 216 -5.42 -16.16 7.65
C LEU A 216 -4.32 -15.41 6.88
N LEU A 217 -3.06 -15.81 7.02
CA LEU A 217 -1.94 -15.28 6.24
C LEU A 217 -2.13 -15.55 4.75
N LEU A 218 -2.62 -16.72 4.37
CA LEU A 218 -2.94 -17.04 2.98
C LEU A 218 -4.08 -16.16 2.46
N VAL A 219 -5.16 -15.99 3.22
CA VAL A 219 -6.27 -15.09 2.86
C VAL A 219 -5.76 -13.66 2.68
N LEU A 220 -4.93 -13.17 3.59
CA LEU A 220 -4.32 -11.84 3.51
C LEU A 220 -3.41 -11.71 2.27
N ALA A 221 -2.61 -12.73 1.97
CA ALA A 221 -1.76 -12.78 0.79
C ALA A 221 -2.59 -12.70 -0.50
N LEU A 222 -3.63 -13.51 -0.63
CA LEU A 222 -4.46 -13.57 -1.84
C LEU A 222 -5.32 -12.32 -2.02
N SER A 223 -5.86 -11.75 -0.94
CA SER A 223 -6.69 -10.55 -1.03
C SER A 223 -5.85 -9.29 -1.20
N ALA A 224 -4.97 -8.97 -0.26
CA ALA A 224 -4.24 -7.70 -0.25
C ALA A 224 -2.99 -7.74 -1.13
N SER A 225 -2.11 -8.75 -0.96
CA SER A 225 -0.82 -8.73 -1.67
C SER A 225 -0.91 -9.22 -3.12
N PHE A 226 -1.95 -9.96 -3.49
CA PHE A 226 -2.19 -10.35 -4.87
C PHE A 226 -3.30 -9.50 -5.51
N LEU A 227 -4.56 -9.68 -5.12
CA LEU A 227 -5.70 -9.06 -5.80
C LEU A 227 -5.64 -7.53 -5.74
N ALA A 228 -5.49 -6.94 -4.55
CA ALA A 228 -5.44 -5.48 -4.41
C ALA A 228 -4.24 -4.89 -5.14
N THR A 229 -3.06 -5.52 -5.09
CA THR A 229 -1.86 -5.05 -5.79
C THR A 229 -2.05 -5.07 -7.31
N VAL A 230 -2.62 -6.14 -7.87
CA VAL A 230 -2.93 -6.21 -9.32
C VAL A 230 -3.96 -5.14 -9.71
N LEU A 231 -5.00 -4.93 -8.91
CA LEU A 231 -5.99 -3.88 -9.14
C LEU A 231 -5.35 -2.48 -9.08
N LEU A 232 -4.47 -2.23 -8.11
CA LEU A 232 -3.73 -0.98 -8.01
C LEU A 232 -2.85 -0.73 -9.24
N GLN A 233 -2.11 -1.73 -9.69
CA GLN A 233 -1.28 -1.64 -10.90
C GLN A 233 -2.11 -1.30 -12.13
N GLN A 234 -3.27 -1.95 -12.29
CA GLN A 234 -4.21 -1.61 -13.36
C GLN A 234 -4.80 -0.20 -13.21
N GLY A 235 -5.08 0.22 -11.99
CA GLY A 235 -5.49 1.59 -11.69
C GLY A 235 -4.43 2.61 -12.08
N VAL A 236 -3.18 2.39 -11.69
CA VAL A 236 -2.04 3.25 -12.05
C VAL A 236 -1.81 3.27 -13.56
N LEU A 237 -1.92 2.13 -14.24
CA LEU A 237 -1.83 2.05 -15.70
C LEU A 237 -2.84 2.97 -16.41
N LEU A 238 -4.08 3.02 -15.89
CA LEU A 238 -5.19 3.72 -16.54
C LEU A 238 -5.30 5.21 -16.13
N LEU A 239 -4.84 5.56 -14.92
CA LEU A 239 -5.04 6.88 -14.34
C LEU A 239 -3.73 7.67 -14.14
N GLY A 240 -2.59 6.98 -14.12
CA GLY A 240 -1.31 7.49 -13.62
C GLY A 240 -1.21 7.43 -12.09
N SER A 241 0.03 7.52 -11.57
CA SER A 241 0.33 7.39 -10.14
C SER A 241 -0.32 8.49 -9.29
N THR A 242 -0.35 9.72 -9.78
CA THR A 242 -0.95 10.86 -9.06
C THR A 242 -2.44 10.63 -8.79
N ARG A 243 -3.24 10.32 -9.83
CA ARG A 243 -4.68 10.09 -9.65
C ARG A 243 -4.97 8.83 -8.84
N ALA A 244 -4.23 7.76 -9.09
CA ALA A 244 -4.40 6.52 -8.34
C ALA A 244 -4.13 6.73 -6.85
N SER A 245 -3.05 7.43 -6.47
CA SER A 245 -2.72 7.67 -5.06
C SER A 245 -3.81 8.48 -4.31
N PHE A 246 -4.46 9.44 -4.98
CA PHE A 246 -5.58 10.16 -4.37
C PHE A 246 -6.76 9.24 -4.05
N ILE A 247 -7.12 8.32 -4.97
CA ILE A 247 -8.24 7.40 -4.75
C ILE A 247 -7.90 6.41 -3.63
N CYS A 248 -6.64 6.06 -3.47
CA CYS A 248 -6.19 5.21 -2.37
C CYS A 248 -6.41 5.85 -0.99
N LEU A 249 -6.74 7.15 -0.88
CA LEU A 249 -7.23 7.74 0.37
C LEU A 249 -8.57 7.14 0.88
N LEU A 250 -9.24 6.30 0.09
CA LEU A 250 -10.32 5.44 0.60
C LEU A 250 -9.84 4.40 1.60
N GLU A 251 -8.57 4.02 1.57
CA GLU A 251 -7.97 3.01 2.45
C GLU A 251 -8.09 3.37 3.94
N PRO A 252 -7.64 4.56 4.42
CA PRO A 252 -7.78 4.92 5.82
C PRO A 252 -9.25 5.07 6.26
N VAL A 253 -10.14 5.49 5.36
CA VAL A 253 -11.59 5.58 5.66
C VAL A 253 -12.17 4.17 5.83
N THR A 254 -11.83 3.24 4.94
CA THR A 254 -12.26 1.84 5.04
C THR A 254 -11.71 1.19 6.31
N SER A 255 -10.42 1.40 6.61
CA SER A 255 -9.78 0.88 7.81
C SER A 255 -10.45 1.40 9.09
N MET A 256 -10.80 2.68 9.14
CA MET A 256 -11.56 3.26 10.26
C MET A 256 -12.93 2.59 10.42
N ILE A 257 -13.69 2.45 9.34
CA ILE A 257 -15.02 1.80 9.38
C ILE A 257 -14.90 0.36 9.87
N VAL A 258 -13.93 -0.39 9.35
CA VAL A 258 -13.66 -1.78 9.75
C VAL A 258 -13.24 -1.88 11.22
N GLY A 259 -12.40 -0.96 11.69
CA GLY A 259 -11.98 -0.88 13.09
C GLY A 259 -13.17 -0.69 14.02
N ILE A 260 -14.10 0.19 13.66
CA ILE A 260 -15.33 0.45 14.46
C ILE A 260 -16.25 -0.77 14.43
N LEU A 261 -16.54 -1.32 13.26
CA LEU A 261 -17.54 -2.38 13.10
C LEU A 261 -17.09 -3.75 13.63
N PHE A 262 -15.81 -4.11 13.45
CA PHE A 262 -15.32 -5.46 13.70
C PHE A 262 -14.29 -5.57 14.82
N LEU A 263 -13.61 -4.47 15.17
CA LEU A 263 -12.58 -4.47 16.22
C LEU A 263 -13.03 -3.74 17.50
N GLY A 264 -14.30 -3.26 17.55
CA GLY A 264 -14.85 -2.58 18.72
C GLY A 264 -14.21 -1.22 18.99
N GLU A 265 -13.58 -0.59 18.00
CA GLU A 265 -12.97 0.72 18.18
C GLU A 265 -14.02 1.81 18.33
N ALA A 266 -13.83 2.73 19.28
CA ALA A 266 -14.75 3.84 19.45
C ALA A 266 -14.71 4.82 18.27
N LEU A 267 -15.89 5.24 17.80
CA LEU A 267 -16.02 6.36 16.89
C LEU A 267 -15.83 7.67 17.69
N THR A 268 -14.60 8.17 17.69
CA THR A 268 -14.31 9.47 18.31
C THR A 268 -14.66 10.61 17.34
N LEU A 269 -14.87 11.82 17.89
CA LEU A 269 -15.11 13.02 17.08
C LEU A 269 -13.99 13.23 16.04
N ASN A 270 -12.73 13.04 16.46
CA ASN A 270 -11.57 13.17 15.57
C ASN A 270 -11.61 12.17 14.41
N LYS A 271 -11.94 10.89 14.67
CA LYS A 271 -12.09 9.88 13.60
C LYS A 271 -13.21 10.27 12.63
N GLY A 272 -14.35 10.75 13.14
CA GLY A 272 -15.47 11.21 12.32
C GLY A 272 -15.10 12.41 11.45
N LEU A 273 -14.48 13.43 12.02
CA LEU A 273 -14.00 14.62 11.28
C LEU A 273 -12.91 14.25 10.26
N GLY A 274 -11.98 13.37 10.64
CA GLY A 274 -10.91 12.88 9.75
C GLY A 274 -11.47 12.15 8.53
N GLY A 275 -12.39 11.21 8.75
CA GLY A 275 -13.06 10.48 7.66
C GLY A 275 -13.86 11.43 6.74
N LEU A 276 -14.59 12.38 7.31
CA LEU A 276 -15.33 13.38 6.54
C LEU A 276 -14.38 14.25 5.69
N ALA A 277 -13.29 14.73 6.26
CA ALA A 277 -12.29 15.53 5.53
C ALA A 277 -11.69 14.76 4.34
N ILE A 278 -11.36 13.47 4.52
CA ILE A 278 -10.88 12.63 3.42
C ILE A 278 -11.95 12.42 2.34
N ILE A 279 -13.20 12.19 2.72
CA ILE A 279 -14.31 12.06 1.76
C ILE A 279 -14.48 13.36 0.97
N ILE A 280 -14.44 14.53 1.62
CA ILE A 280 -14.48 15.84 0.96
C ILE A 280 -13.30 15.99 -0.01
N SER A 281 -12.10 15.62 0.42
CA SER A 281 -10.90 15.60 -0.44
C SER A 281 -11.15 14.80 -1.72
N LEU A 282 -11.66 13.58 -1.61
CA LEU A 282 -11.97 12.70 -2.74
C LEU A 282 -13.04 13.30 -3.67
N ILE A 283 -14.11 13.90 -3.10
CA ILE A 283 -15.16 14.54 -3.90
C ILE A 283 -14.61 15.73 -4.70
N ILE A 284 -13.77 16.56 -4.08
CA ILE A 284 -13.12 17.70 -4.77
C ILE A 284 -12.23 17.18 -5.89
N PHE A 285 -11.46 16.13 -5.64
CA PHE A 285 -10.57 15.54 -6.63
C PHE A 285 -11.32 14.92 -7.81
N LEU A 286 -12.40 14.19 -7.57
CA LEU A 286 -13.20 13.54 -8.62
C LEU A 286 -13.97 14.53 -9.51
N LYS A 287 -14.21 15.76 -9.05
CA LYS A 287 -14.84 16.84 -9.83
C LYS A 287 -13.83 17.62 -10.71
N GLU A 288 -12.57 17.19 -10.76
CA GLU A 288 -11.55 17.74 -11.63
C GLU A 288 -11.59 17.13 -13.04
#